data_73baf405ec0a2c9713464134bbf6e9e0
#
_entry.id   73baf405ec0a2c9713464134bbf6e9e0
#
_cell.length_a   1.000
_cell.length_b   1.000
_cell.length_c   1.000
_cell.angle_alpha   90.00
_cell.angle_beta   90.00
_cell.angle_gamma   90.00
#
_symmetry.space_group_name_H-M   'P 1'
#
loop_
_entity.id
_entity.type
_entity.pdbx_description
1 polymer ?
#
loop_
_entity_poly.entity_id
_entity_poly.type
_entity_poly.pdbx_seq_one_letter_code
_entity_poly.pdbx_strand_id
1 'polypeptide(L)'
;DVERSRGLGDVYKRQIPVVRVFHSDGPEVAENPFSQASGQVRPLQGLTTFDAAATFTKSRHSALVGTGLDVWLTRHGIQRLIVSGIRTEQCCETTTRHASDLGWDVDYVTDATLTWDMVQPDGQVLAAADIKTRTATVLQGRFATLCTVQQALDRAAA
;
A
#
# COMPACT_ATOMS: atom_id res chain seq x y z
N ASP A 1 3.33 -13.11 -9.14
CA ASP A 1 2.21 -12.28 -9.63
C ASP A 1 0.85 -12.96 -9.48
N VAL A 2 0.76 -14.28 -9.72
CA VAL A 2 -0.50 -15.05 -9.57
C VAL A 2 -0.97 -15.14 -8.11
N GLU A 3 -0.07 -15.28 -7.15
CA GLU A 3 -0.43 -15.31 -5.72
C GLU A 3 -0.94 -13.96 -5.20
N ARG A 4 -0.38 -12.85 -5.70
CA ARG A 4 -0.81 -11.50 -5.35
C ARG A 4 -2.22 -11.20 -5.85
N SER A 5 -2.55 -11.64 -7.06
CA SER A 5 -3.90 -11.46 -7.59
C SER A 5 -4.93 -12.37 -6.91
N ARG A 6 -4.52 -13.56 -6.41
CA ARG A 6 -5.37 -14.43 -5.59
C ARG A 6 -5.75 -13.77 -4.27
N GLY A 7 -4.79 -13.14 -3.58
CA GLY A 7 -5.05 -12.42 -2.33
C GLY A 7 -6.13 -11.33 -2.47
N LEU A 8 -6.09 -10.52 -3.54
CA LEU A 8 -7.12 -9.52 -3.80
C LEU A 8 -8.49 -10.13 -4.09
N GLY A 9 -8.54 -11.24 -4.84
CA GLY A 9 -9.79 -11.98 -5.09
C GLY A 9 -10.40 -12.54 -3.81
N ASP A 10 -9.59 -13.02 -2.87
CA ASP A 10 -10.06 -13.56 -1.59
C ASP A 10 -10.52 -12.46 -0.63
N VAL A 11 -9.87 -11.30 -0.63
CA VAL A 11 -10.32 -10.10 0.09
C VAL A 11 -11.73 -9.70 -0.37
N TYR A 12 -11.97 -9.66 -1.67
CA TYR A 12 -13.28 -9.33 -2.22
C TYR A 12 -14.36 -10.35 -1.84
N LYS A 13 -14.05 -11.65 -1.92
CA LYS A 13 -14.99 -12.73 -1.53
C LYS A 13 -15.37 -12.68 -0.04
N ARG A 14 -14.50 -12.18 0.83
CA ARG A 14 -14.75 -12.03 2.27
C ARG A 14 -15.44 -10.72 2.64
N GLN A 15 -15.86 -9.91 1.67
CA GLN A 15 -16.52 -8.61 1.86
C GLN A 15 -15.65 -7.56 2.60
N ILE A 16 -14.33 -7.71 2.57
CA ILE A 16 -13.42 -6.70 3.11
C ILE A 16 -13.41 -5.51 2.13
N PRO A 17 -13.76 -4.28 2.55
CA PRO A 17 -13.76 -3.15 1.65
C PRO A 17 -12.35 -2.85 1.16
N VAL A 18 -12.14 -2.83 -0.14
CA VAL A 18 -10.86 -2.51 -0.77
C VAL A 18 -10.86 -1.06 -1.20
N VAL A 19 -9.92 -0.29 -0.68
CA VAL A 19 -9.67 1.08 -1.10
C VAL A 19 -8.50 1.09 -2.07
N ARG A 20 -8.71 1.73 -3.22
CA ARG A 20 -7.67 1.92 -4.22
C ARG A 20 -7.03 3.30 -4.03
N VAL A 21 -5.70 3.34 -3.99
CA VAL A 21 -4.96 4.60 -3.88
C VAL A 21 -3.97 4.70 -5.03
N PHE A 22 -4.12 5.75 -5.84
CA PHE A 22 -3.15 6.12 -6.86
C PHE A 22 -2.22 7.23 -6.37
N HIS A 23 -1.06 7.33 -7.00
CA HIS A 23 -0.15 8.46 -6.82
C HIS A 23 -0.13 9.31 -8.10
N SER A 24 -0.32 10.61 -7.94
CA SER A 24 -0.17 11.58 -9.03
C SER A 24 0.51 12.82 -8.47
N ASP A 25 1.62 13.23 -9.07
CA ASP A 25 2.45 14.34 -8.59
C ASP A 25 3.26 14.97 -9.74
N GLY A 26 3.69 16.21 -9.52
CA GLY A 26 4.49 16.97 -10.48
C GLY A 26 3.68 17.58 -11.62
N PRO A 27 4.35 18.08 -12.68
CA PRO A 27 3.68 18.76 -13.77
C PRO A 27 2.75 17.82 -14.53
N GLU A 28 1.57 18.33 -14.93
CA GLU A 28 0.56 17.57 -15.67
C GLU A 28 0.90 17.55 -17.16
N VAL A 29 1.91 16.74 -17.52
CA VAL A 29 2.42 16.54 -18.88
C VAL A 29 2.60 15.05 -19.17
N ALA A 30 2.54 14.67 -20.44
CA ALA A 30 2.59 13.26 -20.87
C ALA A 30 3.92 12.56 -20.53
N GLU A 31 5.01 13.30 -20.45
CA GLU A 31 6.36 12.80 -20.11
C GLU A 31 6.53 12.49 -18.63
N ASN A 32 5.65 13.02 -17.78
CA ASN A 32 5.66 12.72 -16.35
C ASN A 32 4.85 11.45 -16.08
N PRO A 33 5.47 10.32 -15.69
CA PRO A 33 4.74 9.06 -15.45
C PRO A 33 3.75 9.13 -14.28
N PHE A 34 3.87 10.14 -13.42
CA PHE A 34 2.97 10.38 -12.29
C PHE A 34 1.86 11.38 -12.61
N SER A 35 1.75 11.88 -13.84
CA SER A 35 0.65 12.73 -14.27
C SER A 35 -0.50 11.91 -14.84
N GLN A 36 -1.72 12.43 -14.73
CA GLN A 36 -2.89 11.82 -15.39
C GLN A 36 -2.74 11.87 -16.91
N ALA A 37 -2.12 12.93 -17.46
CA ALA A 37 -1.88 13.10 -18.88
C ALA A 37 -1.00 12.00 -19.49
N SER A 38 -0.15 11.34 -18.70
CA SER A 38 0.70 10.23 -19.18
C SER A 38 -0.10 8.94 -19.45
N GLY A 39 -1.30 8.81 -18.87
CA GLY A 39 -2.07 7.55 -18.88
C GLY A 39 -1.46 6.41 -18.04
N GLN A 40 -0.41 6.69 -17.26
CA GLN A 40 0.28 5.67 -16.45
C GLN A 40 -0.24 5.60 -14.99
N VAL A 41 -1.04 6.58 -14.56
CA VAL A 41 -1.74 6.55 -13.26
C VAL A 41 -2.94 5.62 -13.35
N ARG A 42 -2.66 4.32 -13.30
CA ARG A 42 -3.63 3.24 -13.52
C ARG A 42 -3.27 1.99 -12.72
N PRO A 43 -4.21 1.02 -12.57
CA PRO A 43 -3.89 -0.27 -11.96
C PRO A 43 -2.74 -0.96 -12.69
N LEU A 44 -1.90 -1.68 -11.92
CA LEU A 44 -0.83 -2.48 -12.50
C LEU A 44 -1.41 -3.53 -13.45
N GLN A 45 -0.74 -3.74 -14.57
CA GLN A 45 -1.08 -4.80 -15.51
C GLN A 45 -0.97 -6.17 -14.83
N GLY A 46 -1.95 -7.03 -15.06
CA GLY A 46 -1.99 -8.37 -14.47
C GLY A 46 -2.63 -8.45 -13.07
N LEU A 47 -3.04 -7.33 -12.47
CA LEU A 47 -3.89 -7.39 -11.28
C LEU A 47 -5.31 -7.82 -11.66
N THR A 48 -5.90 -8.70 -10.84
CA THR A 48 -7.32 -9.03 -10.95
C THR A 48 -8.15 -7.78 -10.76
N THR A 49 -9.11 -7.57 -11.64
CA THR A 49 -10.08 -6.46 -11.50
C THR A 49 -10.96 -6.69 -10.28
N PHE A 50 -11.24 -5.62 -9.57
CA PHE A 50 -12.16 -5.61 -8.43
C PHE A 50 -12.86 -4.25 -8.34
N ASP A 51 -14.04 -4.24 -7.75
CA ASP A 51 -14.76 -3.01 -7.44
C ASP A 51 -14.23 -2.42 -6.15
N ALA A 52 -13.55 -1.28 -6.26
CA ALA A 52 -13.06 -0.58 -5.08
C ALA A 52 -14.22 0.11 -4.34
N ALA A 53 -14.27 -0.05 -3.01
CA ALA A 53 -15.23 0.67 -2.16
C ALA A 53 -15.03 2.19 -2.23
N ALA A 54 -13.77 2.62 -2.45
CA ALA A 54 -13.42 4.00 -2.74
C ALA A 54 -12.09 4.05 -3.51
N THR A 55 -11.88 5.14 -4.25
CA THR A 55 -10.61 5.40 -4.94
C THR A 55 -10.13 6.79 -4.58
N PHE A 56 -8.87 6.89 -4.17
CA PHE A 56 -8.21 8.15 -3.83
C PHE A 56 -6.96 8.35 -4.68
N THR A 57 -6.65 9.62 -4.95
CA THR A 57 -5.37 10.00 -5.57
C THR A 57 -4.60 10.86 -4.60
N LYS A 58 -3.37 10.52 -4.34
CA LYS A 58 -2.46 11.22 -3.44
C LYS A 58 -1.30 11.86 -4.21
N SER A 59 -0.74 12.93 -3.66
CA SER A 59 0.50 13.55 -4.15
C SER A 59 1.64 13.51 -3.12
N ARG A 60 1.43 12.83 -1.98
CA ARG A 60 2.43 12.62 -0.93
C ARG A 60 2.63 11.14 -0.68
N HIS A 61 3.68 10.75 0.04
CA HIS A 61 3.96 9.34 0.29
C HIS A 61 2.84 8.67 1.11
N SER A 62 2.38 9.30 2.19
CA SER A 62 1.24 8.78 2.94
C SER A 62 -0.07 8.94 2.17
N ALA A 63 -0.86 7.86 2.14
CA ALA A 63 -2.19 7.87 1.57
C ALA A 63 -3.21 8.69 2.39
N LEU A 64 -2.85 9.08 3.62
CA LEU A 64 -3.71 9.82 4.53
C LEU A 64 -3.49 11.35 4.45
N VAL A 65 -2.50 11.81 3.65
CA VAL A 65 -2.20 13.24 3.53
C VAL A 65 -2.95 13.86 2.36
N GLY A 66 -3.90 14.73 2.67
CA GLY A 66 -4.61 15.56 1.69
C GLY A 66 -5.56 14.79 0.76
N THR A 67 -5.95 13.58 1.11
CA THR A 67 -6.82 12.72 0.29
C THR A 67 -8.25 12.63 0.81
N GLY A 68 -8.47 12.85 2.12
CA GLY A 68 -9.74 12.57 2.78
C GLY A 68 -9.95 11.08 3.09
N LEU A 69 -8.94 10.24 2.90
CA LEU A 69 -9.01 8.81 3.23
C LEU A 69 -9.26 8.60 4.74
N ASP A 70 -8.62 9.38 5.60
CA ASP A 70 -8.83 9.36 7.05
C ASP A 70 -10.29 9.64 7.43
N VAL A 71 -10.92 10.61 6.78
CA VAL A 71 -12.34 10.92 6.96
C VAL A 71 -13.22 9.77 6.48
N TRP A 72 -12.88 9.17 5.33
CA TRP A 72 -13.61 8.02 4.80
C TRP A 72 -13.52 6.81 5.74
N LEU A 73 -12.32 6.48 6.22
CA LEU A 73 -12.09 5.38 7.17
C LEU A 73 -12.90 5.57 8.46
N THR A 74 -12.85 6.78 9.03
CA THR A 74 -13.58 7.11 10.25
C THR A 74 -15.09 6.99 10.06
N ARG A 75 -15.65 7.52 8.97
CA ARG A 75 -17.08 7.44 8.66
C ARG A 75 -17.59 6.02 8.46
N HIS A 76 -16.73 5.12 7.99
CA HIS A 76 -17.08 3.71 7.79
C HIS A 76 -16.72 2.83 9.00
N GLY A 77 -16.30 3.42 10.12
CA GLY A 77 -15.99 2.69 11.35
C GLY A 77 -14.79 1.74 11.21
N ILE A 78 -13.89 2.01 10.26
CA ILE A 78 -12.71 1.16 10.02
C ILE A 78 -11.71 1.37 11.15
N GLN A 79 -11.35 0.29 11.84
CA GLN A 79 -10.39 0.31 12.95
C GLN A 79 -9.05 -0.31 12.59
N ARG A 80 -9.02 -1.17 11.55
CA ARG A 80 -7.82 -1.87 11.10
C ARG A 80 -7.63 -1.73 9.61
N LEU A 81 -6.40 -1.51 9.18
CA LEU A 81 -6.00 -1.41 7.80
C LEU A 81 -5.12 -2.59 7.41
N ILE A 82 -5.33 -3.16 6.23
CA ILE A 82 -4.42 -4.09 5.59
C ILE A 82 -3.68 -3.31 4.52
N VAL A 83 -2.36 -3.14 4.68
CA VAL A 83 -1.54 -2.34 3.76
C VAL A 83 -0.74 -3.23 2.83
N SER A 84 -0.91 -3.01 1.53
CA SER A 84 -0.16 -3.64 0.46
C SER A 84 0.07 -2.66 -0.70
N GLY A 85 0.96 -2.96 -1.62
CA GLY A 85 1.18 -2.13 -2.82
C GLY A 85 2.62 -1.76 -3.09
N ILE A 86 2.87 -0.54 -3.59
CA ILE A 86 4.17 -0.02 -4.06
C ILE A 86 4.40 1.39 -3.49
N ARG A 87 5.59 1.73 -3.04
CA ARG A 87 6.78 0.89 -2.77
C ARG A 87 6.80 0.52 -1.30
N THR A 88 7.38 -0.65 -1.00
CA THR A 88 7.53 -1.19 0.35
C THR A 88 8.00 -0.14 1.35
N GLU A 89 9.16 0.45 1.13
CA GLU A 89 9.87 1.36 2.04
C GLU A 89 9.43 2.83 1.93
N GLN A 90 8.57 3.16 0.98
CA GLN A 90 8.09 4.52 0.75
C GLN A 90 6.60 4.65 1.08
N CYS A 91 5.73 4.57 0.07
CA CYS A 91 4.30 4.81 0.26
C CYS A 91 3.66 3.85 1.25
N CYS A 92 4.02 2.55 1.20
CA CYS A 92 3.45 1.55 2.11
C CYS A 92 3.94 1.78 3.55
N GLU A 93 5.26 1.92 3.76
CA GLU A 93 5.81 2.18 5.10
C GLU A 93 5.32 3.52 5.66
N THR A 94 5.34 4.59 4.87
CA THR A 94 4.92 5.93 5.33
C THR A 94 3.43 5.94 5.69
N THR A 95 2.57 5.31 4.88
CA THR A 95 1.14 5.20 5.19
C THR A 95 0.91 4.40 6.46
N THR A 96 1.63 3.29 6.64
CA THR A 96 1.54 2.43 7.83
C THR A 96 1.90 3.19 9.10
N ARG A 97 3.03 3.90 9.11
CA ARG A 97 3.44 4.71 10.27
C ARG A 97 2.42 5.79 10.59
N HIS A 98 1.96 6.51 9.58
CA HIS A 98 0.98 7.57 9.76
C HIS A 98 -0.38 7.03 10.23
N ALA A 99 -0.84 5.91 9.70
CA ALA A 99 -2.07 5.26 10.17
C ALA A 99 -1.97 4.84 11.64
N SER A 100 -0.83 4.25 12.03
CA SER A 100 -0.55 3.88 13.42
C SER A 100 -0.53 5.10 14.34
N ASP A 101 0.11 6.20 13.94
CA ASP A 101 0.14 7.45 14.71
C ASP A 101 -1.25 8.08 14.89
N LEU A 102 -2.15 7.87 13.93
CA LEU A 102 -3.55 8.31 13.99
C LEU A 102 -4.48 7.33 14.72
N GLY A 103 -3.96 6.19 15.20
CA GLY A 103 -4.69 5.25 16.07
C GLY A 103 -5.33 4.07 15.35
N TRP A 104 -5.07 3.84 14.08
CA TRP A 104 -5.51 2.62 13.41
C TRP A 104 -4.57 1.45 13.68
N ASP A 105 -5.12 0.25 13.88
CA ASP A 105 -4.37 -0.99 13.78
C ASP A 105 -3.94 -1.22 12.33
N VAL A 106 -2.71 -1.67 12.12
CA VAL A 106 -2.22 -1.94 10.75
C VAL A 106 -1.68 -3.36 10.66
N ASP A 107 -2.18 -4.10 9.69
CA ASP A 107 -1.63 -5.35 9.20
C ASP A 107 -0.80 -5.03 7.95
N TYR A 108 0.53 -5.17 8.04
CA TYR A 108 1.43 -4.90 6.93
C TYR A 108 1.80 -6.19 6.20
N VAL A 109 1.41 -6.28 4.94
CA VAL A 109 1.56 -7.52 4.16
C VAL A 109 2.80 -7.43 3.29
N THR A 110 3.96 -7.82 3.85
CA THR A 110 5.28 -7.66 3.19
C THR A 110 5.37 -8.41 1.86
N ASP A 111 4.79 -9.60 1.75
CA ASP A 111 4.77 -10.40 0.53
C ASP A 111 3.86 -9.82 -0.56
N ALA A 112 2.92 -8.94 -0.20
CA ALA A 112 2.08 -8.18 -1.11
C ALA A 112 2.57 -6.74 -1.34
N THR A 113 3.77 -6.39 -0.92
CA THR A 113 4.42 -5.13 -1.29
C THR A 113 5.52 -5.33 -2.31
N LEU A 114 5.79 -4.30 -3.10
CA LEU A 114 6.80 -4.29 -4.15
C LEU A 114 7.83 -3.21 -3.92
N THR A 115 9.08 -3.54 -4.20
CA THR A 115 10.20 -2.62 -4.33
C THR A 115 11.23 -3.20 -5.29
N TRP A 116 12.29 -2.49 -5.58
CA TRP A 116 13.39 -2.90 -6.44
C TRP A 116 14.71 -2.42 -5.84
N ASP A 117 15.81 -2.94 -6.36
CA ASP A 117 17.16 -2.58 -5.92
C ASP A 117 17.39 -1.07 -6.02
N MET A 118 18.12 -0.52 -5.07
CA MET A 118 18.45 0.90 -5.00
C MET A 118 19.96 1.09 -4.93
N VAL A 119 20.45 2.17 -5.54
CA VAL A 119 21.85 2.57 -5.41
C VAL A 119 21.98 3.43 -4.15
N GLN A 120 22.88 3.02 -3.26
CA GLN A 120 23.23 3.75 -2.04
C GLN A 120 24.11 4.97 -2.37
N PRO A 121 24.24 5.95 -1.45
CA PRO A 121 25.08 7.13 -1.68
C PRO A 121 26.57 6.80 -1.94
N ASP A 122 27.07 5.66 -1.48
CA ASP A 122 28.42 5.16 -1.72
C ASP A 122 28.56 4.38 -3.04
N GLY A 123 27.47 4.26 -3.82
CA GLY A 123 27.43 3.55 -5.09
C GLY A 123 27.17 2.05 -4.99
N GLN A 124 27.06 1.49 -3.78
CA GLN A 124 26.72 0.07 -3.62
C GLN A 124 25.23 -0.17 -3.89
N VAL A 125 24.88 -1.39 -4.29
CA VAL A 125 23.48 -1.79 -4.49
C VAL A 125 22.90 -2.28 -3.16
N LEU A 126 21.79 -1.67 -2.75
CA LEU A 126 20.92 -2.19 -1.71
C LEU A 126 19.83 -3.05 -2.35
N ALA A 127 19.88 -4.34 -2.12
CA ALA A 127 18.94 -5.28 -2.74
C ALA A 127 17.49 -5.08 -2.24
N ALA A 128 16.52 -5.31 -3.12
CA ALA A 128 15.11 -5.25 -2.79
C ALA A 128 14.73 -6.14 -1.59
N ALA A 129 15.38 -7.29 -1.44
CA ALA A 129 15.18 -8.19 -0.30
C ALA A 129 15.62 -7.55 1.03
N ASP A 130 16.74 -6.84 1.03
CA ASP A 130 17.26 -6.15 2.22
C ASP A 130 16.37 -4.97 2.59
N ILE A 131 15.87 -4.23 1.60
CA ILE A 131 14.90 -3.15 1.80
C ILE A 131 13.62 -3.69 2.47
N LYS A 132 13.09 -4.80 1.98
CA LYS A 132 11.90 -5.47 2.57
C LYS A 132 12.18 -5.92 4.00
N THR A 133 13.31 -6.56 4.23
CA THR A 133 13.73 -7.03 5.56
C THR A 133 13.83 -5.86 6.54
N ARG A 134 14.51 -4.78 6.14
CA ARG A 134 14.62 -3.57 6.95
C ARG A 134 13.25 -2.98 7.27
N THR A 135 12.38 -2.81 6.28
CA THR A 135 11.03 -2.25 6.48
C THR A 135 10.20 -3.12 7.42
N ALA A 136 10.20 -4.43 7.21
CA ALA A 136 9.53 -5.38 8.09
C ALA A 136 10.05 -5.25 9.54
N THR A 137 11.37 -5.24 9.73
CA THR A 137 12.00 -5.14 11.04
C THR A 137 11.58 -3.89 11.82
N VAL A 138 11.55 -2.73 11.15
CA VAL A 138 11.22 -1.46 11.84
C VAL A 138 9.72 -1.25 12.09
N LEU A 139 8.87 -1.94 11.34
CA LEU A 139 7.41 -1.84 11.51
C LEU A 139 6.88 -2.81 12.57
N GLN A 140 7.47 -4.01 12.67
CA GLN A 140 6.97 -5.08 13.50
C GLN A 140 6.81 -4.67 14.97
N GLY A 141 5.59 -4.86 15.49
CA GLY A 141 5.26 -4.69 16.91
C GLY A 141 5.25 -3.25 17.40
N ARG A 142 5.68 -2.28 16.57
CA ARG A 142 5.63 -0.86 16.92
C ARG A 142 4.60 -0.08 16.11
N PHE A 143 4.55 -0.27 14.81
CA PHE A 143 3.64 0.43 13.92
C PHE A 143 2.63 -0.50 13.26
N ALA A 144 2.95 -1.79 13.16
CA ALA A 144 2.11 -2.76 12.48
C ALA A 144 2.34 -4.18 13.00
N THR A 145 1.38 -5.05 12.73
CA THR A 145 1.55 -6.50 12.75
C THR A 145 1.99 -6.94 11.36
N LEU A 146 3.12 -7.62 11.24
CA LEU A 146 3.51 -8.22 9.96
C LEU A 146 2.68 -9.45 9.69
N CYS A 147 2.14 -9.53 8.49
CA CYS A 147 1.29 -10.62 8.06
C CYS A 147 1.71 -11.12 6.67
N THR A 148 1.53 -12.40 6.43
CA THR A 148 1.37 -12.93 5.08
C THR A 148 -0.03 -12.56 4.56
N VAL A 149 -0.26 -12.71 3.25
CA VAL A 149 -1.60 -12.51 2.67
C VAL A 149 -2.64 -13.35 3.42
N GLN A 150 -2.34 -14.64 3.66
CA GLN A 150 -3.27 -15.54 4.35
C GLN A 150 -3.55 -15.11 5.79
N GLN A 151 -2.52 -14.74 6.54
CA GLN A 151 -2.69 -14.27 7.91
C GLN A 151 -3.53 -12.98 7.99
N ALA A 152 -3.32 -12.04 7.09
CA ALA A 152 -4.12 -10.81 7.05
C ALA A 152 -5.60 -11.11 6.76
N LEU A 153 -5.88 -12.04 5.86
CA LEU A 153 -7.24 -12.49 5.56
C LEU A 153 -7.90 -13.21 6.74
N ASP A 154 -7.17 -14.04 7.46
CA ASP A 154 -7.69 -14.76 8.63
C ASP A 154 -7.99 -13.78 9.77
N ARG A 155 -7.11 -12.81 10.01
CA ARG A 155 -7.31 -11.76 11.01
C ARG A 155 -8.47 -10.81 10.68
N ALA A 156 -8.77 -10.61 9.42
CA ALA A 156 -9.91 -9.79 8.99
C ALA A 156 -11.26 -10.53 9.12
N ALA A 157 -11.23 -11.85 9.22
CA ALA A 157 -12.43 -12.68 9.40
C ALA A 157 -12.78 -12.96 10.87
N ALA A 158 -11.87 -12.64 11.81
CA ALA A 158 -12.04 -12.83 13.24
C ALA A 158 -12.69 -11.61 13.90
#